data_d0487465318392077312122984f9007f
#
_entry.id   d0487465318392077312122984f9007f
#
_cell.length_a   1.000
_cell.length_b   1.000
_cell.length_c   1.000
_cell.angle_alpha   90.00
_cell.angle_beta   90.00
_cell.angle_gamma   90.00
#
_symmetry.space_group_name_H-M   'P 1'
#
loop_
_entity.id
_entity.type
_entity.pdbx_description
1 polymer ?
#
loop_
_entity_poly.entity_id
_entity_poly.type
_entity_poly.pdbx_seq_one_letter_code
_entity_poly.pdbx_strand_id
1 'polypeptide(L)'
;MAKKKYDLITDLYAEAVKEVTASPENWLSFLRSACRNFRLPFDDQILIYAQRPQASAVLPMKVWNGKFGRWVKRDSKGIAVFDKDSPKLRLKYYYDVSDTQEGRYRRLLRPVPLWEVPEEYQPDVRETLANAFGVDETVTGFAETILEAAKI
;
A
#
# COMPACT_ATOMS: atom_id res chain seq x y z
N MET A 1 -7.03 -18.90 27.03
CA MET A 1 -7.00 -17.42 27.05
C MET A 1 -7.10 -16.87 25.63
N ALA A 2 -7.93 -15.94 25.38
CA ALA A 2 -7.98 -15.29 24.06
C ALA A 2 -6.66 -14.49 23.84
N LYS A 3 -6.00 -14.69 22.69
CA LYS A 3 -4.82 -13.90 22.31
C LYS A 3 -5.17 -12.42 22.29
N LYS A 4 -4.28 -11.57 22.77
CA LYS A 4 -4.43 -10.12 22.64
C LYS A 4 -4.39 -9.75 21.14
N LYS A 5 -5.11 -8.70 20.76
CA LYS A 5 -5.18 -8.25 19.36
C LYS A 5 -3.79 -7.94 18.77
N TYR A 6 -2.89 -7.42 19.58
CA TYR A 6 -1.51 -7.17 19.18
C TYR A 6 -0.80 -8.48 18.78
N ASP A 7 -0.95 -9.53 19.57
CA ASP A 7 -0.31 -10.84 19.31
C ASP A 7 -0.85 -11.45 18.00
N LEU A 8 -2.17 -11.29 17.73
CA LEU A 8 -2.77 -11.73 16.45
C LEU A 8 -2.18 -11.00 15.24
N ILE A 9 -1.92 -9.69 15.35
CA ILE A 9 -1.27 -8.92 14.28
C ILE A 9 0.20 -9.30 14.14
N THR A 10 0.88 -9.65 15.23
CA THR A 10 2.25 -10.15 15.18
C THR A 10 2.34 -11.50 14.45
N ASP A 11 1.42 -12.41 14.73
CA ASP A 11 1.34 -13.69 14.03
C ASP A 11 1.03 -13.48 12.53
N LEU A 12 0.06 -12.62 12.24
CA LEU A 12 -0.30 -12.27 10.85
C LEU A 12 0.88 -11.69 10.08
N TYR A 13 1.66 -10.82 10.72
CA TYR A 13 2.87 -10.26 10.10
C TYR A 13 3.89 -11.35 9.76
N ALA A 14 4.17 -12.25 10.71
CA ALA A 14 5.12 -13.33 10.50
C ALA A 14 4.68 -14.31 9.39
N GLU A 15 3.38 -14.60 9.31
CA GLU A 15 2.80 -15.41 8.23
C GLU A 15 2.90 -14.69 6.88
N ALA A 16 2.55 -13.41 6.83
CA ALA A 16 2.60 -12.61 5.61
C ALA A 16 4.03 -12.49 5.05
N VAL A 17 5.04 -12.31 5.92
CA VAL A 17 6.45 -12.29 5.49
C VAL A 17 6.83 -13.63 4.83
N LYS A 18 6.45 -14.76 5.42
CA LYS A 18 6.71 -16.07 4.84
C LYS A 18 6.03 -16.26 3.49
N GLU A 19 4.77 -15.86 3.39
CA GLU A 19 3.99 -15.95 2.16
C GLU A 19 4.60 -15.11 1.04
N VAL A 20 4.89 -13.86 1.32
CA VAL A 20 5.44 -12.90 0.35
C VAL A 20 6.82 -13.35 -0.16
N THR A 21 7.62 -13.98 0.68
CA THR A 21 8.97 -14.46 0.32
C THR A 21 9.00 -15.89 -0.21
N ALA A 22 7.85 -16.58 -0.29
CA ALA A 22 7.78 -17.97 -0.69
C ALA A 22 8.02 -18.20 -2.20
N SER A 23 7.67 -17.22 -3.05
CA SER A 23 7.87 -17.30 -4.49
C SER A 23 8.02 -15.91 -5.13
N PRO A 24 8.65 -15.83 -6.33
CA PRO A 24 8.71 -14.59 -7.10
C PRO A 24 7.32 -14.00 -7.41
N GLU A 25 6.33 -14.84 -7.67
CA GLU A 25 4.96 -14.43 -7.97
C GLU A 25 4.30 -13.75 -6.76
N ASN A 26 4.50 -14.31 -5.56
CA ASN A 26 4.02 -13.73 -4.32
C ASN A 26 4.68 -12.39 -4.04
N TRP A 27 5.99 -12.31 -4.28
CA TRP A 27 6.75 -11.06 -4.16
C TRP A 27 6.22 -9.99 -5.11
N LEU A 28 5.97 -10.33 -6.38
CA LEU A 28 5.39 -9.42 -7.36
C LEU A 28 4.00 -8.93 -6.94
N SER A 29 3.17 -9.82 -6.43
CA SER A 29 1.82 -9.48 -5.95
C SER A 29 1.88 -8.50 -4.78
N PHE A 30 2.82 -8.71 -3.85
CA PHE A 30 3.11 -7.77 -2.77
C PHE A 30 3.60 -6.42 -3.32
N LEU A 31 4.56 -6.39 -4.24
CA LEU A 31 5.10 -5.16 -4.81
C LEU A 31 4.01 -4.32 -5.49
N ARG A 32 3.08 -4.95 -6.21
CA ARG A 32 1.93 -4.24 -6.82
C ARG A 32 1.06 -3.54 -5.77
N SER A 33 0.88 -4.13 -4.60
CA SER A 33 0.19 -3.50 -3.48
C SER A 33 1.05 -2.41 -2.83
N ALA A 34 2.32 -2.68 -2.59
CA ALA A 34 3.26 -1.78 -1.94
C ALA A 34 3.48 -0.48 -2.74
N CYS A 35 3.56 -0.56 -4.07
CA CYS A 35 3.70 0.62 -4.94
C CYS A 35 2.60 1.65 -4.73
N ARG A 36 1.36 1.22 -4.51
CA ARG A 36 0.24 2.13 -4.25
C ARG A 36 0.37 2.89 -2.93
N ASN A 37 1.10 2.31 -1.98
CA ASN A 37 1.29 2.82 -0.63
C ASN A 37 2.78 3.01 -0.28
N PHE A 38 3.61 3.35 -1.28
CA PHE A 38 5.08 3.37 -1.20
C PHE A 38 5.65 4.30 -0.12
N ARG A 39 4.89 5.30 0.33
CA ARG A 39 5.31 6.24 1.40
C ARG A 39 5.22 5.66 2.80
N LEU A 40 4.59 4.50 2.95
CA LEU A 40 4.45 3.85 4.25
C LEU A 40 5.67 2.97 4.55
N PRO A 41 5.99 2.77 5.84
CA PRO A 41 7.03 1.84 6.24
C PRO A 41 6.76 0.42 5.72
N PHE A 42 7.83 -0.33 5.46
CA PHE A 42 7.75 -1.69 4.92
C PHE A 42 6.84 -2.61 5.74
N ASP A 43 6.96 -2.58 7.08
CA ASP A 43 6.13 -3.41 7.96
C ASP A 43 4.63 -3.07 7.83
N ASP A 44 4.32 -1.77 7.69
CA ASP A 44 2.95 -1.32 7.46
C ASP A 44 2.44 -1.84 6.10
N GLN A 45 3.27 -1.81 5.05
CA GLN A 45 2.93 -2.33 3.73
C GLN A 45 2.65 -3.83 3.74
N ILE A 46 3.44 -4.63 4.47
CA ILE A 46 3.21 -6.07 4.67
C ILE A 46 1.86 -6.30 5.35
N LEU A 47 1.57 -5.58 6.43
CA LEU A 47 0.30 -5.72 7.15
C LEU A 47 -0.91 -5.23 6.34
N ILE A 48 -0.74 -4.20 5.51
CA ILE A 48 -1.78 -3.74 4.59
C ILE A 48 -2.06 -4.81 3.54
N TYR A 49 -1.02 -5.36 2.94
CA TYR A 49 -1.15 -6.43 1.95
C TYR A 49 -1.85 -7.65 2.52
N ALA A 50 -1.46 -8.10 3.71
CA ALA A 50 -2.05 -9.26 4.36
C ALA A 50 -3.54 -9.08 4.71
N GLN A 51 -3.96 -7.85 5.05
CA GLN A 51 -5.34 -7.57 5.44
C GLN A 51 -6.22 -7.10 4.27
N ARG A 52 -5.62 -6.38 3.31
CA ARG A 52 -6.34 -5.81 2.16
C ARG A 52 -5.40 -5.57 0.96
N PRO A 53 -5.09 -6.61 0.19
CA PRO A 53 -4.14 -6.52 -0.94
C PRO A 53 -4.57 -5.54 -2.04
N GLN A 54 -5.87 -5.23 -2.15
CA GLN A 54 -6.41 -4.31 -3.15
C GLN A 54 -6.44 -2.83 -2.69
N ALA A 55 -6.02 -2.54 -1.45
CA ALA A 55 -6.02 -1.17 -0.95
C ALA A 55 -5.23 -0.23 -1.88
N SER A 56 -5.85 0.87 -2.28
CA SER A 56 -5.28 1.80 -3.26
C SER A 56 -4.66 3.04 -2.62
N ALA A 57 -5.25 3.55 -1.56
CA ALA A 57 -4.70 4.65 -0.77
C ALA A 57 -5.14 4.52 0.68
N VAL A 58 -4.20 4.29 1.58
CA VAL A 58 -4.50 4.09 3.00
C VAL A 58 -3.92 5.21 3.86
N LEU A 59 -4.76 5.76 4.72
CA LEU A 59 -4.41 6.85 5.63
C LEU A 59 -5.14 6.68 6.98
N PRO A 60 -4.60 7.27 8.06
CA PRO A 60 -5.33 7.37 9.32
C PRO A 60 -6.60 8.19 9.18
N MET A 61 -7.64 7.86 9.95
CA MET A 61 -8.93 8.59 9.95
C MET A 61 -8.75 10.09 10.13
N LYS A 62 -7.85 10.51 11.01
CA LYS A 62 -7.56 11.94 11.26
C LYS A 62 -7.09 12.67 9.98
N VAL A 63 -6.30 12.00 9.15
CA VAL A 63 -5.80 12.57 7.88
C VAL A 63 -6.92 12.62 6.85
N TRP A 64 -7.75 11.56 6.76
CA TRP A 64 -8.93 11.57 5.89
C TRP A 64 -9.85 12.75 6.19
N ASN A 65 -10.18 12.94 7.46
CA ASN A 65 -11.07 14.00 7.89
C ASN A 65 -10.46 15.40 7.68
N GLY A 66 -9.23 15.61 8.18
CA GLY A 66 -8.62 16.95 8.22
C GLY A 66 -8.02 17.40 6.90
N LYS A 67 -7.45 16.49 6.12
CA LYS A 67 -6.70 16.84 4.90
C LYS A 67 -7.52 16.68 3.62
N PHE A 68 -8.37 15.67 3.59
CA PHE A 68 -9.15 15.31 2.40
C PHE A 68 -10.65 15.61 2.54
N GLY A 69 -11.12 15.99 3.72
CA GLY A 69 -12.55 16.24 3.95
C GLY A 69 -13.42 14.99 3.78
N ARG A 70 -12.82 13.81 3.93
CA ARG A 70 -13.49 12.53 3.79
C ARG A 70 -13.71 11.88 5.15
N TRP A 71 -14.81 11.13 5.28
CA TRP A 71 -15.20 10.48 6.52
C TRP A 71 -15.22 8.96 6.34
N VAL A 72 -14.66 8.26 7.31
CA VAL A 72 -14.71 6.79 7.31
C VAL A 72 -16.15 6.35 7.50
N LYS A 73 -16.60 5.43 6.66
CA LYS A 73 -17.93 4.83 6.72
C LYS A 73 -18.10 4.04 8.02
N ARG A 74 -19.31 4.03 8.57
CA ARG A 74 -19.61 3.48 9.91
C ARG A 74 -19.17 2.02 10.09
N ASP A 75 -19.36 1.18 9.08
CA ASP A 75 -19.11 -0.26 9.17
C ASP A 75 -17.74 -0.68 8.61
N SER A 76 -16.88 0.29 8.32
CA SER A 76 -15.55 0.01 7.79
C SER A 76 -14.63 -0.59 8.86
N LYS A 77 -13.91 -1.65 8.48
CA LYS A 77 -12.88 -2.25 9.32
C LYS A 77 -11.53 -1.60 9.03
N GLY A 78 -10.91 -1.01 10.05
CA GLY A 78 -9.58 -0.45 9.94
C GLY A 78 -8.52 -1.53 9.76
N ILE A 79 -7.53 -1.23 8.94
CA ILE A 79 -6.33 -2.05 8.75
C ILE A 79 -5.41 -1.80 9.95
N ALA A 80 -5.13 -2.83 10.73
CA ALA A 80 -4.32 -2.72 11.93
C ALA A 80 -2.83 -2.82 11.61
N VAL A 81 -2.05 -1.85 12.06
CA VAL A 81 -0.59 -1.84 11.96
C VAL A 81 0.06 -1.50 13.30
N PHE A 82 1.35 -1.77 13.45
CA PHE A 82 2.08 -1.45 14.68
C PHE A 82 2.23 0.06 14.86
N ASP A 83 1.90 0.55 16.05
CA ASP A 83 2.15 1.94 16.42
C ASP A 83 3.57 2.07 17.00
N LYS A 84 4.52 2.41 16.13
CA LYS A 84 5.94 2.57 16.49
C LYS A 84 6.23 3.88 17.25
N ASP A 85 5.30 4.82 17.21
CA ASP A 85 5.43 6.11 17.88
C ASP A 85 5.03 6.02 19.37
N SER A 86 4.41 4.92 19.77
CA SER A 86 4.01 4.67 21.15
C SER A 86 5.07 3.89 21.92
N PRO A 87 5.42 4.31 23.16
CA PRO A 87 6.30 3.54 24.02
C PRO A 87 5.68 2.21 24.51
N LYS A 88 4.38 2.03 24.31
CA LYS A 88 3.64 0.82 24.65
C LYS A 88 3.30 0.05 23.37
N LEU A 89 3.24 -1.28 23.47
CA LEU A 89 2.78 -2.14 22.37
C LEU A 89 1.31 -1.82 22.03
N ARG A 90 1.12 -1.04 20.98
CA ARG A 90 -0.19 -0.59 20.51
C ARG A 90 -0.33 -0.78 19.01
N LEU A 91 -1.58 -0.80 18.57
CA LEU A 91 -1.95 -0.79 17.15
C LEU A 91 -2.51 0.57 16.79
N LYS A 92 -2.17 1.06 15.61
CA LYS A 92 -2.85 2.15 14.91
C LYS A 92 -3.64 1.57 13.74
N TYR A 93 -4.57 2.35 13.21
CA TYR A 93 -5.49 1.89 12.17
C TYR A 93 -5.44 2.83 10.97
N TYR A 94 -5.28 2.22 9.81
CA TYR A 94 -5.48 2.88 8.52
C TYR A 94 -6.81 2.49 7.91
N TYR A 95 -7.30 3.33 7.02
CA TYR A 95 -8.51 3.10 6.24
C TYR A 95 -8.19 3.39 4.78
N ASP A 96 -8.63 2.51 3.88
CA ASP A 96 -8.49 2.72 2.46
C ASP A 96 -9.48 3.79 1.97
N VAL A 97 -9.18 4.44 0.85
CA VAL A 97 -10.08 5.42 0.23
C VAL A 97 -11.48 4.87 -0.01
N SER A 98 -11.60 3.58 -0.37
CA SER A 98 -12.88 2.89 -0.56
C SER A 98 -13.73 2.79 0.71
N ASP A 99 -13.10 2.86 1.89
CA ASP A 99 -13.78 2.90 3.19
C ASP A 99 -14.29 4.29 3.55
N THR A 100 -14.01 5.28 2.72
CA THR A 100 -14.35 6.67 3.01
C THR A 100 -15.46 7.19 2.10
N GLN A 101 -16.14 8.21 2.57
CA GLN A 101 -17.15 8.95 1.83
C GLN A 101 -16.88 10.44 1.93
N GLU A 102 -17.39 11.20 0.99
CA GLU A 102 -17.27 12.64 1.00
C GLU A 102 -18.00 13.25 2.21
N GLY A 103 -17.33 14.17 2.88
CA GLY A 103 -17.93 14.95 3.95
C GLY A 103 -18.93 15.98 3.44
N ARG A 104 -19.76 16.51 4.35
CA ARG A 104 -20.79 17.52 4.03
C ARG A 104 -20.23 18.82 3.44
N TYR A 105 -18.96 19.12 3.71
CA TYR A 105 -18.31 20.35 3.27
C TYR A 105 -17.45 20.11 2.04
N ARG A 106 -18.04 20.20 0.85
CA ARG A 106 -17.34 20.02 -0.44
C ARG A 106 -16.11 20.89 -0.64
N ARG A 107 -16.02 22.04 0.04
CA ARG A 107 -14.86 22.96 -0.06
C ARG A 107 -13.54 22.36 0.47
N LEU A 108 -13.59 21.30 1.26
CA LEU A 108 -12.42 20.61 1.81
C LEU A 108 -12.03 19.36 1.01
N LEU A 109 -12.81 19.00 -0.01
CA LEU A 109 -12.52 17.83 -0.82
C LEU A 109 -11.29 18.10 -1.68
N ARG A 110 -10.24 17.34 -1.42
CA ARG A 110 -9.04 17.30 -2.27
C ARG A 110 -9.03 15.98 -3.03
N PRO A 111 -8.57 15.97 -4.27
CA PRO A 111 -8.34 14.72 -4.99
C PRO A 111 -7.40 13.83 -4.17
N VAL A 112 -7.75 12.55 -4.07
CA VAL A 112 -6.85 11.56 -3.45
C VAL A 112 -5.81 11.18 -4.50
N PRO A 113 -4.52 11.46 -4.28
CA PRO A 113 -3.49 11.07 -5.23
C PRO A 113 -3.33 9.55 -5.16
N LEU A 114 -3.79 8.86 -6.20
CA LEU A 114 -3.51 7.45 -6.41
C LEU A 114 -2.17 7.34 -7.14
N TRP A 115 -1.33 6.41 -6.67
CA TRP A 115 -0.08 6.12 -7.37
C TRP A 115 -0.35 5.05 -8.43
N GLU A 116 -0.65 5.52 -9.61
CA GLU A 116 -0.77 4.69 -10.81
C GLU A 116 -0.11 5.44 -11.95
N VAL A 117 0.66 4.75 -12.76
CA VAL A 117 1.12 5.29 -14.04
C VAL A 117 0.02 5.01 -15.05
N PRO A 118 -0.69 6.04 -15.56
CA PRO A 118 -1.70 5.85 -16.60
C PRO A 118 -1.13 5.06 -17.77
N GLU A 119 -1.94 4.20 -18.37
CA GLU A 119 -1.50 3.32 -19.46
C GLU A 119 -0.87 4.10 -20.62
N GLU A 120 -1.38 5.29 -20.90
CA GLU A 120 -0.87 6.19 -21.94
C GLU A 120 0.59 6.62 -21.72
N TYR A 121 1.07 6.69 -20.46
CA TYR A 121 2.46 7.08 -20.13
C TYR A 121 3.38 5.88 -19.85
N GLN A 122 2.85 4.68 -19.77
CA GLN A 122 3.67 3.49 -19.50
C GLN A 122 4.77 3.24 -20.54
N PRO A 123 4.52 3.43 -21.87
CA PRO A 123 5.56 3.29 -22.87
C PRO A 123 6.73 4.25 -22.66
N ASP A 124 6.44 5.53 -22.38
CA ASP A 124 7.47 6.57 -22.20
C ASP A 124 8.31 6.31 -20.94
N VAL A 125 7.65 5.91 -19.84
CA VAL A 125 8.33 5.54 -18.59
C VAL A 125 9.19 4.31 -18.80
N ARG A 126 8.71 3.31 -19.53
CA ARG A 126 9.45 2.10 -19.86
C ARG A 126 10.69 2.41 -20.69
N GLU A 127 10.57 3.19 -21.75
CA GLU A 127 11.69 3.61 -22.59
C GLU A 127 12.73 4.37 -21.77
N THR A 128 12.28 5.30 -20.91
CA THR A 128 13.18 6.05 -20.02
C THR A 128 13.94 5.14 -19.07
N LEU A 129 13.28 4.14 -18.47
CA LEU A 129 13.93 3.17 -17.58
C LEU A 129 14.89 2.25 -18.34
N ALA A 130 14.50 1.77 -19.51
CA ALA A 130 15.36 0.93 -20.35
C ALA A 130 16.65 1.67 -20.73
N ASN A 131 16.53 2.93 -21.16
CA ASN A 131 17.68 3.76 -21.53
C ASN A 131 18.57 4.10 -20.32
N ALA A 132 17.96 4.38 -19.15
CA ALA A 132 18.71 4.76 -17.96
C ALA A 132 19.45 3.59 -17.29
N PHE A 133 18.87 2.39 -17.35
CA PHE A 133 19.34 1.21 -16.62
C PHE A 133 19.78 0.04 -17.54
N GLY A 134 19.78 0.23 -18.84
CA GLY A 134 20.25 -0.79 -19.79
C GLY A 134 19.40 -2.06 -19.82
N VAL A 135 18.09 -1.93 -19.63
CA VAL A 135 17.15 -3.07 -19.67
C VAL A 135 17.08 -3.62 -21.09
N ASP A 136 17.16 -4.96 -21.23
CA ASP A 136 17.13 -5.65 -22.51
C ASP A 136 15.80 -5.40 -23.25
N GLU A 137 15.88 -5.19 -24.57
CA GLU A 137 14.72 -4.94 -25.44
C GLU A 137 13.72 -6.10 -25.49
N THR A 138 14.16 -7.31 -25.11
CA THR A 138 13.27 -8.48 -25.01
C THR A 138 12.27 -8.38 -23.86
N VAL A 139 12.55 -7.52 -22.89
CA VAL A 139 11.63 -7.25 -21.76
C VAL A 139 10.51 -6.33 -22.21
N THR A 140 9.34 -6.88 -22.48
CA THR A 140 8.21 -6.15 -23.09
C THR A 140 7.18 -5.62 -22.12
N GLY A 141 7.11 -6.18 -20.90
CA GLY A 141 6.16 -5.76 -19.88
C GLY A 141 6.62 -4.56 -19.06
N PHE A 142 5.71 -3.66 -18.72
CA PHE A 142 6.02 -2.49 -17.87
C PHE A 142 6.55 -2.89 -16.48
N ALA A 143 5.91 -3.87 -15.85
CA ALA A 143 6.32 -4.39 -14.54
C ALA A 143 7.67 -5.11 -14.61
N GLU A 144 7.89 -5.90 -15.66
CA GLU A 144 9.14 -6.61 -15.92
C GLU A 144 10.29 -5.64 -16.15
N THR A 145 10.06 -4.53 -16.88
CA THR A 145 11.07 -3.47 -17.09
C THR A 145 11.50 -2.85 -15.76
N ILE A 146 10.55 -2.55 -14.88
CA ILE A 146 10.86 -2.00 -13.55
C ILE A 146 11.67 -2.98 -12.72
N LEU A 147 11.33 -4.27 -12.77
CA LEU A 147 12.04 -5.31 -12.02
C LEU A 147 13.45 -5.52 -12.55
N GLU A 148 13.63 -5.51 -13.86
CA GLU A 148 14.96 -5.65 -14.46
C GLU A 148 15.84 -4.44 -14.13
N ALA A 149 15.30 -3.23 -14.25
CA ALA A 149 15.97 -2.01 -13.82
C ALA A 149 16.36 -2.01 -12.33
N ALA A 150 15.59 -2.67 -11.48
CA ALA A 150 15.84 -2.76 -10.03
C ALA A 150 16.90 -3.82 -9.64
N LYS A 151 17.34 -4.67 -10.56
CA LYS A 151 18.39 -5.68 -10.31
C LYS A 151 19.82 -5.11 -10.38
N ILE A 152 19.95 -3.87 -10.81
CA ILE A 152 21.22 -3.15 -10.91
C ILE A 152 21.53 -2.48 -9.59
#